data_9848767ca51aa9930c404cae1f2c88c4
#
_entry.id   9848767ca51aa9930c404cae1f2c88c4
#
_cell.length_a   1.000
_cell.length_b   1.000
_cell.length_c   1.000
_cell.angle_alpha   90.00
_cell.angle_beta   90.00
_cell.angle_gamma   90.00
#
_symmetry.space_group_name_H-M   'P 1'
#
loop_
_entity.id
_entity.type
_entity.pdbx_description
1 polymer ?
#
loop_
_entity_poly.entity_id
_entity_poly.type
_entity_poly.pdbx_seq_one_letter_code
_entity_poly.pdbx_strand_id
1 'polypeptide(L)'
;NCVFVGYEHGNPAYGALRGTLSETTFAGEVPGSDKRFSFAVPLCTGGKTLCVFESAIDALSYLTLLKLRGRDWRTANTLSLSGIYRPRKDGSIRFPAALEQYLKDNPGVARIVLCLDNDGPGRAASAAIQKRLSEYEVIDNPPRSGKDYNDQLRLVKGISGRVRTRGGDAR
;
A
#
# COMPACT_ATOMS: atom_id res chain seq x y z
N ASN A 1 5.08 18.93 -4.49
CA ASN A 1 5.06 17.58 -3.88
C ASN A 1 3.71 17.30 -3.23
N CYS A 2 3.26 16.05 -3.30
CA CYS A 2 2.15 15.56 -2.50
C CYS A 2 2.68 15.00 -1.17
N VAL A 3 1.90 15.19 -0.09
CA VAL A 3 2.18 14.61 1.22
C VAL A 3 1.01 13.71 1.59
N PHE A 4 1.30 12.45 1.91
CA PHE A 4 0.33 11.48 2.41
C PHE A 4 0.52 11.35 3.92
N VAL A 5 -0.42 11.89 4.69
CA VAL A 5 -0.30 12.01 6.15
C VAL A 5 -0.95 10.82 6.83
N GLY A 6 -0.24 10.21 7.76
CA GLY A 6 -0.76 9.21 8.69
C GLY A 6 -0.92 9.82 10.09
N TYR A 7 -1.84 9.27 10.88
CA TYR A 7 -2.27 9.86 12.14
C TYR A 7 -2.18 8.87 13.29
N GLU A 8 -1.74 9.38 14.46
CA GLU A 8 -1.83 8.73 15.76
C GLU A 8 -2.84 9.49 16.62
N HIS A 9 -3.95 8.84 16.96
CA HIS A 9 -5.02 9.47 17.78
C HIS A 9 -5.46 10.86 17.30
N GLY A 10 -5.55 11.06 15.97
CA GLY A 10 -5.93 12.32 15.36
C GLY A 10 -4.80 13.33 15.16
N ASN A 11 -3.59 13.07 15.64
CA ASN A 11 -2.41 13.90 15.43
C ASN A 11 -1.57 13.39 14.27
N PRO A 12 -1.01 14.26 13.40
CA PRO A 12 -0.08 13.85 12.35
C PRO A 12 1.15 13.17 12.95
N ALA A 13 1.43 11.92 12.56
CA ALA A 13 2.56 11.13 13.07
C ALA A 13 3.47 10.62 11.95
N TYR A 14 2.99 10.57 10.70
CA TYR A 14 3.72 10.12 9.55
C TYR A 14 3.45 10.98 8.31
N GLY A 15 4.45 11.15 7.46
CA GLY A 15 4.30 11.84 6.18
C GLY A 15 5.13 11.18 5.08
N ALA A 16 4.47 10.59 4.07
CA ALA A 16 5.13 10.15 2.85
C ALA A 16 5.11 11.26 1.80
N LEU A 17 6.25 11.54 1.20
CA LEU A 17 6.44 12.57 0.19
C LEU A 17 6.52 11.95 -1.21
N ARG A 18 5.83 12.57 -2.18
CA ARG A 18 5.95 12.22 -3.60
C ARG A 18 6.07 13.47 -4.44
N GLY A 19 7.09 13.48 -5.31
CA GLY A 19 7.29 14.54 -6.29
C GLY A 19 6.15 14.56 -7.32
N THR A 20 5.76 15.78 -7.74
CA THR A 20 4.74 16.00 -8.77
C THR A 20 5.35 16.38 -10.12
N LEU A 21 6.69 16.58 -10.18
CA LEU A 21 7.38 16.87 -11.43
C LEU A 21 7.60 15.58 -12.24
N SER A 22 7.38 15.67 -13.57
CA SER A 22 7.52 14.53 -14.48
C SER A 22 8.97 14.16 -14.78
N GLU A 23 9.90 15.08 -14.65
CA GLU A 23 11.31 14.90 -15.02
C GLU A 23 12.14 14.26 -13.91
N THR A 24 11.78 14.48 -12.65
CA THR A 24 12.48 13.93 -11.50
C THR A 24 11.52 13.14 -10.60
N THR A 25 11.91 11.91 -10.29
CA THR A 25 11.17 11.11 -9.29
C THR A 25 11.70 11.45 -7.91
N PHE A 26 10.88 12.06 -7.10
CA PHE A 26 11.16 12.23 -5.69
C PHE A 26 10.20 11.36 -4.86
N ALA A 27 10.78 10.59 -3.94
CA ALA A 27 10.05 9.83 -2.93
C ALA A 27 10.83 9.91 -1.62
N GLY A 28 10.17 10.24 -0.54
CA GLY A 28 10.81 10.38 0.77
C GLY A 28 9.80 10.32 1.90
N GLU A 29 10.29 10.55 3.09
CA GLU A 29 9.48 10.66 4.31
C GLU A 29 9.81 11.98 5.00
N VAL A 30 8.82 12.55 5.69
CA VAL A 30 9.04 13.73 6.54
C VAL A 30 9.95 13.31 7.70
N PRO A 31 11.01 14.08 8.02
CA PRO A 31 11.85 13.79 9.18
C PRO A 31 11.04 13.65 10.47
N GLY A 32 11.36 12.65 11.30
CA GLY A 32 10.62 12.36 12.52
C GLY A 32 9.33 11.55 12.33
N SER A 33 9.01 11.15 11.10
CA SER A 33 7.86 10.29 10.82
C SER A 33 7.98 8.91 11.47
N ASP A 34 6.86 8.44 12.05
CA ASP A 34 6.74 7.09 12.59
C ASP A 34 5.94 6.19 11.62
N LYS A 35 6.62 5.23 11.00
CA LYS A 35 6.01 4.29 10.03
C LYS A 35 4.89 3.43 10.60
N ARG A 36 4.78 3.30 11.91
CA ARG A 36 3.66 2.58 12.53
C ARG A 36 2.32 3.21 12.18
N PHE A 37 2.30 4.53 12.00
CA PHE A 37 1.10 5.32 11.71
C PHE A 37 1.06 5.76 10.24
N SER A 38 1.36 4.86 9.33
CA SER A 38 1.37 5.15 7.89
C SER A 38 -0.01 5.58 7.37
N PHE A 39 -0.01 6.15 6.16
CA PHE A 39 -1.24 6.63 5.51
C PHE A 39 -2.31 5.54 5.43
N ALA A 40 -3.49 5.85 5.92
CA ALA A 40 -4.67 4.99 5.87
C ALA A 40 -5.92 5.80 5.52
N VAL A 41 -6.86 5.18 4.83
CA VAL A 41 -8.22 5.70 4.66
C VAL A 41 -9.15 4.76 5.43
N PRO A 42 -9.64 5.19 6.61
CA PRO A 42 -10.53 4.40 7.43
C PRO A 42 -11.94 4.37 6.83
N LEU A 43 -12.67 3.31 7.14
CA LEU A 43 -14.11 3.23 6.84
C LEU A 43 -14.92 4.24 7.63
N CYS A 44 -15.95 4.78 6.98
CA CYS A 44 -16.98 5.53 7.69
C CYS A 44 -17.88 4.63 8.57
N THR A 45 -17.83 3.30 8.42
CA THR A 45 -18.84 2.36 8.97
C THR A 45 -18.30 1.11 9.66
N GLY A 46 -17.06 1.11 10.16
CA GLY A 46 -16.54 0.02 11.01
C GLY A 46 -16.45 -1.36 10.35
N GLY A 47 -16.03 -1.44 9.10
CA GLY A 47 -15.92 -2.72 8.37
C GLY A 47 -14.77 -3.62 8.86
N LYS A 48 -14.99 -4.93 8.75
CA LYS A 48 -14.05 -5.97 9.22
C LYS A 48 -12.96 -6.33 8.20
N THR A 49 -12.93 -5.67 7.03
CA THR A 49 -11.96 -5.95 5.96
C THR A 49 -10.98 -4.81 5.82
N LEU A 50 -9.68 -5.14 5.78
CA LEU A 50 -8.58 -4.22 5.53
C LEU A 50 -7.91 -4.56 4.20
N CYS A 51 -7.78 -3.59 3.29
CA CYS A 51 -6.99 -3.68 2.06
C CYS A 51 -5.62 -3.05 2.29
N VAL A 52 -4.54 -3.78 2.03
CA VAL A 52 -3.16 -3.39 2.32
C VAL A 52 -2.39 -3.16 1.03
N PHE A 53 -1.71 -2.03 0.91
CA PHE A 53 -0.98 -1.57 -0.28
C PHE A 53 0.46 -1.21 0.05
N GLU A 54 1.36 -1.27 -0.95
CA GLU A 54 2.75 -0.81 -0.74
C GLU A 54 2.83 0.70 -0.57
N SER A 55 2.02 1.46 -1.32
CA SER A 55 2.04 2.92 -1.27
C SER A 55 0.65 3.53 -1.11
N ALA A 56 0.62 4.79 -0.65
CA ALA A 56 -0.60 5.58 -0.57
C ALA A 56 -1.23 5.82 -1.95
N ILE A 57 -0.41 5.95 -3.00
CA ILE A 57 -0.88 6.13 -4.38
C ILE A 57 -1.66 4.90 -4.84
N ASP A 58 -1.18 3.68 -4.53
CA ASP A 58 -1.88 2.45 -4.90
C ASP A 58 -3.19 2.29 -4.16
N ALA A 59 -3.24 2.65 -2.87
CA ALA A 59 -4.47 2.69 -2.09
C ALA A 59 -5.52 3.62 -2.74
N LEU A 60 -5.14 4.85 -3.08
CA LEU A 60 -6.03 5.81 -3.73
C LEU A 60 -6.41 5.39 -5.15
N SER A 61 -5.50 4.76 -5.88
CA SER A 61 -5.77 4.20 -7.22
C SER A 61 -6.80 3.07 -7.14
N TYR A 62 -6.69 2.18 -6.16
CA TYR A 62 -7.68 1.13 -5.91
C TYR A 62 -9.06 1.71 -5.58
N LEU A 63 -9.15 2.68 -4.68
CA LEU A 63 -10.41 3.35 -4.35
C LEU A 63 -11.03 4.03 -5.58
N THR A 64 -10.19 4.64 -6.43
CA THR A 64 -10.62 5.23 -7.70
C THR A 64 -11.16 4.16 -8.66
N LEU A 65 -10.50 3.00 -8.77
CA LEU A 65 -10.97 1.87 -9.58
C LEU A 65 -12.32 1.33 -9.08
N LEU A 66 -12.55 1.25 -7.77
CA LEU A 66 -13.85 0.89 -7.20
C LEU A 66 -14.92 1.87 -7.65
N LYS A 67 -14.66 3.18 -7.52
CA LYS A 67 -15.59 4.24 -7.94
C LYS A 67 -15.91 4.17 -9.43
N LEU A 68 -14.90 3.96 -10.30
CA LEU A 68 -15.09 3.82 -11.74
C LEU A 68 -15.95 2.60 -12.13
N ARG A 69 -15.96 1.57 -11.29
CA ARG A 69 -16.79 0.37 -11.44
C ARG A 69 -18.17 0.49 -10.79
N GLY A 70 -18.57 1.69 -10.38
CA GLY A 70 -19.85 1.93 -9.71
C GLY A 70 -19.95 1.34 -8.30
N ARG A 71 -18.82 0.95 -7.67
CA ARG A 71 -18.78 0.45 -6.31
C ARG A 71 -18.58 1.57 -5.31
N ASP A 72 -19.20 1.46 -4.15
CA ASP A 72 -18.95 2.44 -3.07
C ASP A 72 -17.55 2.22 -2.47
N TRP A 73 -16.63 3.11 -2.80
CA TRP A 73 -15.24 3.07 -2.33
C TRP A 73 -15.13 3.30 -0.82
N ARG A 74 -16.14 3.94 -0.19
CA ARG A 74 -16.19 4.20 1.24
C ARG A 74 -16.38 2.94 2.10
N THR A 75 -16.62 1.80 1.46
CA THR A 75 -16.74 0.50 2.13
C THR A 75 -15.41 -0.25 2.27
N ALA A 76 -14.29 0.36 1.85
CA ALA A 76 -12.97 -0.26 1.91
C ALA A 76 -12.05 0.49 2.89
N ASN A 77 -11.66 -0.16 4.01
CA ASN A 77 -10.50 0.28 4.79
C ASN A 77 -9.24 0.06 3.98
N THR A 78 -8.38 1.06 3.90
CA THR A 78 -7.09 0.91 3.22
C THR A 78 -5.94 1.34 4.10
N LEU A 79 -4.82 0.65 4.00
CA LEU A 79 -3.56 0.95 4.69
C LEU A 79 -2.42 0.89 3.69
N SER A 80 -1.58 1.91 3.67
CA SER A 80 -0.28 1.91 3.00
C SER A 80 0.80 1.37 3.94
N LEU A 81 1.66 0.48 3.45
CA LEU A 81 2.84 0.02 4.20
C LEU A 81 4.01 1.01 4.12
N SER A 82 3.89 2.03 3.25
CA SER A 82 4.99 2.96 2.93
C SER A 82 6.26 2.26 2.47
N GLY A 83 6.07 1.29 1.57
CA GLY A 83 7.08 0.38 1.06
C GLY A 83 7.17 -0.93 1.86
N ILE A 84 7.77 -1.92 1.22
CA ILE A 84 8.03 -3.24 1.82
C ILE A 84 9.52 -3.38 2.15
N TYR A 85 9.81 -4.18 3.17
CA TYR A 85 11.19 -4.49 3.53
C TYR A 85 11.78 -5.52 2.57
N ARG A 86 13.02 -5.29 2.14
CA ARG A 86 13.78 -6.31 1.40
C ARG A 86 14.02 -7.53 2.31
N PRO A 87 14.03 -8.74 1.76
CA PRO A 87 14.43 -9.93 2.50
C PRO A 87 15.80 -9.73 3.16
N ARG A 88 15.97 -10.21 4.36
CA ARG A 88 17.25 -10.27 5.06
C ARG A 88 18.14 -11.34 4.41
N LYS A 89 19.41 -11.40 4.81
CA LYS A 89 20.37 -12.41 4.31
C LYS A 89 19.91 -13.86 4.60
N ASP A 90 19.13 -14.06 5.65
CA ASP A 90 18.53 -15.36 6.04
C ASP A 90 17.20 -15.65 5.33
N GLY A 91 16.81 -14.81 4.35
CA GLY A 91 15.55 -14.92 3.61
C GLY A 91 14.31 -14.46 4.39
N SER A 92 14.43 -14.08 5.65
CA SER A 92 13.30 -13.57 6.43
C SER A 92 12.90 -12.17 5.97
N ILE A 93 11.58 -11.88 5.99
CA ILE A 93 11.03 -10.55 5.74
C ILE A 93 10.53 -9.98 7.06
N ARG A 94 10.95 -8.74 7.37
CA ARG A 94 10.44 -8.03 8.54
C ARG A 94 8.95 -7.77 8.36
N PHE A 95 8.16 -8.07 9.40
CA PHE A 95 6.74 -7.77 9.39
C PHE A 95 6.52 -6.25 9.34
N PRO A 96 5.59 -5.74 8.51
CA PRO A 96 5.37 -4.30 8.35
C PRO A 96 4.84 -3.67 9.63
N ALA A 97 5.57 -2.68 10.17
CA ALA A 97 5.20 -2.01 11.42
C ALA A 97 3.83 -1.31 11.34
N ALA A 98 3.49 -0.74 10.18
CA ALA A 98 2.19 -0.13 9.94
C ALA A 98 1.04 -1.14 10.06
N LEU A 99 1.20 -2.34 9.49
CA LEU A 99 0.19 -3.39 9.57
C LEU A 99 0.05 -3.91 11.00
N GLU A 100 1.16 -4.14 11.68
CA GLU A 100 1.17 -4.58 13.08
C GLU A 100 0.43 -3.58 13.99
N GLN A 101 0.75 -2.28 13.85
CA GLN A 101 0.09 -1.24 14.64
C GLN A 101 -1.39 -1.11 14.29
N TYR A 102 -1.72 -1.10 13.00
CA TYR A 102 -3.12 -0.99 12.55
C TYR A 102 -4.01 -2.10 13.12
N LEU A 103 -3.53 -3.34 13.12
CA LEU A 103 -4.29 -4.48 13.68
C LEU A 103 -4.46 -4.39 15.19
N LYS A 104 -3.47 -3.85 15.93
CA LYS A 104 -3.61 -3.57 17.38
C LYS A 104 -4.67 -2.53 17.65
N ASP A 105 -4.72 -1.45 16.86
CA ASP A 105 -5.65 -0.35 17.05
C ASP A 105 -7.07 -0.71 16.54
N ASN A 106 -7.18 -1.73 15.68
CA ASN A 106 -8.44 -2.15 15.06
C ASN A 106 -8.70 -3.65 15.26
N PRO A 107 -8.97 -4.11 16.49
CA PRO A 107 -9.15 -5.55 16.79
C PRO A 107 -10.38 -6.18 16.14
N GLY A 108 -11.28 -5.37 15.56
CA GLY A 108 -12.44 -5.85 14.81
C GLY A 108 -12.12 -6.29 13.36
N VAL A 109 -10.90 -6.10 12.87
CA VAL A 109 -10.47 -6.60 11.56
C VAL A 109 -10.46 -8.12 11.58
N ALA A 110 -11.15 -8.75 10.65
CA ALA A 110 -11.22 -10.21 10.50
C ALA A 110 -10.65 -10.70 9.16
N ARG A 111 -10.68 -9.83 8.13
CA ARG A 111 -10.21 -10.14 6.79
C ARG A 111 -9.18 -9.13 6.32
N ILE A 112 -8.08 -9.63 5.74
CA ILE A 112 -7.00 -8.81 5.19
C ILE A 112 -6.84 -9.14 3.71
N VAL A 113 -6.90 -8.13 2.86
CA VAL A 113 -6.72 -8.26 1.41
C VAL A 113 -5.38 -7.62 1.04
N LEU A 114 -4.41 -8.44 0.64
CA LEU A 114 -3.08 -7.99 0.27
C LEU A 114 -3.09 -7.53 -1.19
N CYS A 115 -3.07 -6.24 -1.40
CA CYS A 115 -3.07 -5.56 -2.70
C CYS A 115 -1.65 -5.06 -3.04
N LEU A 116 -0.63 -5.88 -2.78
CA LEU A 116 0.76 -5.51 -2.99
C LEU A 116 1.17 -5.62 -4.47
N ASP A 117 2.29 -5.02 -4.82
CA ASP A 117 2.81 -4.99 -6.19
C ASP A 117 2.93 -6.40 -6.79
N ASN A 118 2.61 -6.53 -8.06
CA ASN A 118 2.71 -7.80 -8.79
C ASN A 118 4.12 -7.99 -9.37
N ASP A 119 5.13 -7.88 -8.50
CA ASP A 119 6.54 -8.16 -8.80
C ASP A 119 7.15 -9.12 -7.77
N GLY A 120 8.39 -9.56 -7.98
CA GLY A 120 9.04 -10.52 -7.11
C GLY A 120 9.02 -10.13 -5.62
N PRO A 121 9.48 -8.91 -5.25
CA PRO A 121 9.42 -8.42 -3.87
C PRO A 121 8.00 -8.37 -3.29
N GLY A 122 7.02 -7.85 -4.04
CA GLY A 122 5.62 -7.77 -3.59
C GLY A 122 5.00 -9.14 -3.33
N ARG A 123 5.26 -10.11 -4.22
CA ARG A 123 4.78 -11.50 -4.05
C ARG A 123 5.43 -12.19 -2.84
N ALA A 124 6.75 -11.98 -2.65
CA ALA A 124 7.44 -12.51 -1.48
C ALA A 124 6.91 -11.91 -0.17
N ALA A 125 6.63 -10.60 -0.15
CA ALA A 125 6.02 -9.94 1.00
C ALA A 125 4.61 -10.46 1.28
N SER A 126 3.76 -10.66 0.25
CA SER A 126 2.43 -11.26 0.40
C SER A 126 2.51 -12.63 1.06
N ALA A 127 3.37 -13.52 0.56
CA ALA A 127 3.54 -14.85 1.12
C ALA A 127 4.01 -14.82 2.60
N ALA A 128 4.94 -13.93 2.93
CA ALA A 128 5.44 -13.77 4.29
C ALA A 128 4.36 -13.24 5.26
N ILE A 129 3.54 -12.28 4.82
CA ILE A 129 2.43 -11.73 5.61
C ILE A 129 1.34 -12.80 5.81
N GLN A 130 0.96 -13.55 4.77
CA GLN A 130 -0.02 -14.64 4.89
C GLN A 130 0.43 -15.69 5.92
N LYS A 131 1.68 -16.10 5.87
CA LYS A 131 2.23 -17.06 6.82
C LYS A 131 2.20 -16.56 8.28
N ARG A 132 2.39 -15.25 8.47
CA ARG A 132 2.44 -14.63 9.82
C ARG A 132 1.06 -14.40 10.43
N LEU A 133 0.04 -14.19 9.59
CA LEU A 133 -1.33 -13.82 9.98
C LEU A 133 -2.31 -14.98 9.78
N SER A 134 -1.92 -16.19 10.20
CA SER A 134 -2.74 -17.41 10.03
C SER A 134 -4.07 -17.37 10.80
N GLU A 135 -4.21 -16.49 11.79
CA GLU A 135 -5.44 -16.25 12.55
C GLU A 135 -6.47 -15.37 11.82
N TYR A 136 -6.08 -14.72 10.73
CA TYR A 136 -6.94 -13.89 9.90
C TYR A 136 -7.31 -14.59 8.60
N GLU A 137 -8.45 -14.23 8.01
CA GLU A 137 -8.72 -14.55 6.61
C GLU A 137 -7.87 -13.64 5.73
N VAL A 138 -6.76 -14.16 5.17
CA VAL A 138 -5.85 -13.39 4.32
C VAL A 138 -6.01 -13.78 2.86
N ILE A 139 -6.36 -12.80 2.01
CA ILE A 139 -6.56 -12.95 0.57
C ILE A 139 -5.45 -12.20 -0.17
N ASP A 140 -4.75 -12.87 -1.09
CA ASP A 140 -3.82 -12.22 -2.00
C ASP A 140 -4.56 -11.71 -3.23
N ASN A 141 -4.49 -10.40 -3.48
CA ASN A 141 -5.20 -9.72 -4.56
C ASN A 141 -4.29 -8.69 -5.24
N PRO A 142 -3.27 -9.14 -5.98
CA PRO A 142 -2.42 -8.24 -6.74
C PRO A 142 -3.20 -7.54 -7.87
N PRO A 143 -2.68 -6.44 -8.45
CA PRO A 143 -3.30 -5.82 -9.61
C PRO A 143 -3.38 -6.81 -10.78
N ARG A 144 -4.50 -6.78 -11.50
CA ARG A 144 -4.78 -7.68 -12.65
C ARG A 144 -3.99 -7.30 -13.90
N SER A 145 -3.52 -6.06 -13.98
CA SER A 145 -2.73 -5.52 -15.09
C SER A 145 -1.78 -4.44 -14.58
N GLY A 146 -0.58 -4.38 -15.17
CA GLY A 146 0.49 -3.52 -14.69
C GLY A 146 1.21 -4.12 -13.47
N LYS A 147 2.18 -3.37 -12.95
CA LYS A 147 2.96 -3.76 -11.78
C LYS A 147 2.19 -3.51 -10.48
N ASP A 148 1.52 -2.37 -10.39
CA ASP A 148 0.83 -1.87 -9.20
C ASP A 148 -0.58 -1.35 -9.54
N TYR A 149 -1.35 -0.97 -8.54
CA TYR A 149 -2.72 -0.47 -8.75
C TYR A 149 -2.76 0.89 -9.44
N ASN A 150 -1.70 1.70 -9.35
CA ASN A 150 -1.60 2.94 -10.11
C ASN A 150 -1.39 2.67 -11.60
N ASP A 151 -0.56 1.70 -11.96
CA ASP A 151 -0.41 1.26 -13.34
C ASP A 151 -1.74 0.73 -13.89
N GLN A 152 -2.45 -0.10 -13.13
CA GLN A 152 -3.77 -0.61 -13.52
C GLN A 152 -4.78 0.54 -13.75
N LEU A 153 -4.81 1.54 -12.87
CA LEU A 153 -5.68 2.71 -13.03
C LEU A 153 -5.33 3.51 -14.30
N ARG A 154 -4.04 3.73 -14.55
CA ARG A 154 -3.57 4.43 -15.75
C ARG A 154 -3.98 3.72 -17.03
N LEU A 155 -3.85 2.39 -17.08
CA LEU A 155 -4.31 1.58 -18.20
C LEU A 155 -5.82 1.71 -18.42
N VAL A 156 -6.62 1.62 -17.36
CA VAL A 156 -8.09 1.79 -17.43
C VAL A 156 -8.47 3.19 -17.92
N LYS A 157 -7.68 4.20 -17.59
CA LYS A 157 -7.92 5.60 -18.04
C LYS A 157 -7.33 5.91 -19.42
N GLY A 158 -6.67 4.96 -20.08
CA GLY A 158 -6.00 5.21 -21.36
C GLY A 158 -4.81 6.17 -21.24
N ILE A 159 -4.26 6.34 -20.03
CA ILE A 159 -3.09 7.20 -19.81
C ILE A 159 -1.84 6.37 -20.12
N SER A 160 -1.41 6.41 -21.37
CA SER A 160 -0.12 5.86 -21.79
C SER A 160 1.00 6.81 -21.31
N GLY A 161 1.65 6.46 -20.21
CA GLY A 161 2.90 7.07 -19.79
C GLY A 161 3.96 5.99 -19.72
N ARG A 162 5.22 6.33 -20.03
CA ARG A 162 6.34 5.41 -20.05
C ARG A 162 6.29 4.44 -18.88
N VAL A 163 6.08 3.15 -19.16
CA VAL A 163 6.39 2.07 -18.23
C VAL A 163 7.87 2.24 -17.89
N ARG A 164 8.17 2.59 -16.64
CA ARG A 164 9.57 2.67 -16.20
C ARG A 164 10.10 1.25 -16.09
N THR A 165 10.75 0.77 -17.12
CA THR A 165 11.74 -0.29 -16.97
C THR A 165 12.88 0.34 -16.18
N ARG A 166 13.12 -0.11 -14.95
CA ARG A 166 14.40 0.15 -14.27
C ARG A 166 15.48 -0.42 -15.19
N GLY A 167 16.25 0.48 -15.83
CA GLY A 167 17.47 0.10 -16.51
C GLY A 167 18.33 -0.69 -15.53
N GLY A 168 18.80 -1.86 -15.96
CA GLY A 168 19.76 -2.62 -15.20
C GLY A 168 20.98 -1.75 -14.93
N ASP A 169 21.42 -1.72 -13.69
CA ASP A 169 22.73 -1.26 -13.32
C ASP A 169 23.77 -2.15 -14.05
N ALA A 170 24.32 -1.61 -15.12
CA ALA A 170 25.60 -2.06 -15.66
C ALA A 170 26.67 -1.10 -15.14
N ARG A 171 27.58 -1.66 -14.32
CA ARG A 171 28.91 -1.23 -13.87
C ARG A 171 28.98 -0.60 -12.49
#